data_abed0b22088b034d44b6acc5d27a2a6f
#
_entry.id   abed0b22088b034d44b6acc5d27a2a6f
#
_cell.length_a   1.000
_cell.length_b   1.000
_cell.length_c   1.000
_cell.angle_alpha   90.00
_cell.angle_beta   90.00
_cell.angle_gamma   90.00
#
_symmetry.space_group_name_H-M   'P 1'
#
loop_
_entity.id
_entity.type
_entity.pdbx_description
1 polymer ?
#
loop_
_entity_poly.entity_id
_entity_poly.type
_entity_poly.pdbx_seq_one_letter_code
_entity_poly.pdbx_strand_id
1 'polypeptide(L)'
;MSKKLFVGNISWGVSDEQLQEAFASFGAVEEAVIIKDKFSGRSKGFGFVTYTNEEDADKAIAEMEGKELDGRELKVNEARPPRPRNTDY
;
A
#
# COMPACT_ATOMS: atom_id res chain seq x y z
N MET A 1 13.93 8.55 -7.03
CA MET A 1 13.30 7.38 -7.61
C MET A 1 12.09 6.98 -6.81
N SER A 2 11.07 6.52 -7.49
CA SER A 2 9.84 6.15 -6.79
C SER A 2 9.99 4.80 -6.15
N LYS A 3 9.14 4.55 -5.16
CA LYS A 3 9.13 3.29 -4.46
C LYS A 3 7.69 2.90 -4.17
N LYS A 4 7.35 1.68 -4.47
CA LYS A 4 6.00 1.17 -4.29
C LYS A 4 5.93 0.33 -3.03
N LEU A 5 4.86 0.54 -2.27
CA LEU A 5 4.61 -0.20 -1.03
C LEU A 5 3.40 -1.09 -1.19
N PHE A 6 3.48 -2.26 -0.59
CA PHE A 6 2.32 -3.14 -0.47
C PHE A 6 1.63 -2.83 0.85
N VAL A 7 0.34 -2.63 0.79
CA VAL A 7 -0.46 -2.36 2.00
C VAL A 7 -1.52 -3.44 2.09
N GLY A 8 -1.47 -4.21 3.15
CA GLY A 8 -2.43 -5.30 3.34
C GLY A 8 -3.30 -5.11 4.55
N ASN A 9 -4.25 -5.99 4.71
CA ASN A 9 -5.20 -5.98 5.81
C ASN A 9 -6.00 -4.67 5.86
N ILE A 10 -6.32 -4.15 4.68
CA ILE A 10 -7.08 -2.91 4.58
C ILE A 10 -8.56 -3.21 4.80
N SER A 11 -9.22 -2.36 5.59
CA SER A 11 -10.65 -2.49 5.79
C SER A 11 -11.39 -2.33 4.46
N TRP A 12 -12.44 -3.08 4.27
CA TRP A 12 -13.22 -3.04 3.05
C TRP A 12 -13.85 -1.67 2.79
N GLY A 13 -14.02 -0.88 3.83
CA GLY A 13 -14.63 0.44 3.66
C GLY A 13 -13.66 1.53 3.22
N VAL A 14 -12.37 1.21 3.12
CA VAL A 14 -11.37 2.22 2.75
C VAL A 14 -11.34 2.37 1.24
N SER A 15 -11.43 3.61 0.78
CA SER A 15 -11.36 3.91 -0.65
C SER A 15 -9.92 4.25 -1.04
N ASP A 16 -9.69 4.33 -2.36
CA ASP A 16 -8.39 4.75 -2.86
C ASP A 16 -8.00 6.12 -2.30
N GLU A 17 -8.96 7.01 -2.25
CA GLU A 17 -8.72 8.36 -1.73
C GLU A 17 -8.33 8.35 -0.27
N GLN A 18 -9.01 7.53 0.53
CA GLN A 18 -8.69 7.43 1.94
C GLN A 18 -7.30 6.84 2.13
N LEU A 19 -6.94 5.86 1.33
CA LEU A 19 -5.62 5.27 1.39
C LEU A 19 -4.56 6.31 1.05
N GLN A 20 -4.80 7.08 0.00
CA GLN A 20 -3.88 8.12 -0.40
C GLN A 20 -3.70 9.16 0.69
N GLU A 21 -4.80 9.59 1.29
CA GLU A 21 -4.74 10.59 2.35
C GLU A 21 -3.96 10.08 3.56
N ALA A 22 -4.18 8.83 3.91
CA ALA A 22 -3.50 8.27 5.07
C ALA A 22 -1.99 8.23 4.87
N PHE A 23 -1.55 7.99 3.63
CA PHE A 23 -0.14 7.89 3.35
C PHE A 23 0.50 9.19 2.88
N ALA A 24 -0.32 10.17 2.51
CA ALA A 24 0.22 11.43 1.99
C ALA A 24 0.92 12.27 3.05
N SER A 25 0.66 11.99 4.32
CA SER A 25 1.32 12.75 5.37
C SER A 25 2.82 12.47 5.48
N PHE A 26 3.30 11.44 4.81
CA PHE A 26 4.73 11.11 4.86
C PHE A 26 5.50 11.59 3.65
N GLY A 27 4.80 12.06 2.62
CA GLY A 27 5.46 12.56 1.43
C GLY A 27 4.54 12.52 0.23
N ALA A 28 5.09 12.85 -0.91
CA ALA A 28 4.31 12.93 -2.15
C ALA A 28 3.97 11.54 -2.66
N VAL A 29 2.69 11.25 -2.72
CA VAL A 29 2.18 9.96 -3.19
C VAL A 29 1.86 10.09 -4.67
N GLU A 30 2.51 9.27 -5.50
CA GLU A 30 2.24 9.26 -6.93
C GLU A 30 0.97 8.51 -7.25
N GLU A 31 0.74 7.43 -6.53
CA GLU A 31 -0.39 6.59 -6.81
C GLU A 31 -0.80 5.83 -5.55
N ALA A 32 -2.08 5.68 -5.36
CA ALA A 32 -2.60 4.84 -4.29
C ALA A 32 -3.81 4.11 -4.87
N VAL A 33 -3.76 2.80 -4.84
CA VAL A 33 -4.82 1.99 -5.44
C VAL A 33 -5.12 0.79 -4.56
N ILE A 34 -6.40 0.49 -4.40
CA ILE A 34 -6.83 -0.70 -3.68
C ILE A 34 -7.26 -1.72 -4.71
N ILE A 35 -6.75 -2.93 -4.57
CA ILE A 35 -7.07 -4.00 -5.49
C ILE A 35 -8.46 -4.53 -5.19
N LYS A 36 -9.27 -4.65 -6.21
CA LYS A 36 -10.66 -5.10 -6.05
C LYS A 36 -10.90 -6.36 -6.83
N ASP A 37 -11.87 -7.13 -6.32
CA ASP A 37 -12.29 -8.34 -6.98
C ASP A 37 -13.04 -7.98 -8.26
N LYS A 38 -12.69 -8.62 -9.36
CA LYS A 38 -13.31 -8.34 -10.63
C LYS A 38 -14.78 -8.65 -10.66
N PHE A 39 -15.18 -9.68 -9.96
CA PHE A 39 -16.57 -10.13 -10.04
C PHE A 39 -17.48 -9.39 -9.09
N SER A 40 -17.03 -9.14 -7.87
CA SER A 40 -17.90 -8.52 -6.88
C SER A 40 -17.66 -7.03 -6.76
N GLY A 41 -16.52 -6.55 -7.23
CA GLY A 41 -16.17 -5.13 -7.08
C GLY A 41 -15.72 -4.79 -5.67
N ARG A 42 -15.58 -5.76 -4.81
CA ARG A 42 -15.18 -5.52 -3.44
C ARG A 42 -13.69 -5.49 -3.28
N SER A 43 -13.24 -4.70 -2.32
CA SER A 43 -11.83 -4.65 -1.99
C SER A 43 -11.35 -6.03 -1.55
N LYS A 44 -10.18 -6.41 -2.02
CA LYS A 44 -9.58 -7.67 -1.58
C LYS A 44 -8.81 -7.51 -0.27
N GLY A 45 -8.81 -6.31 0.29
CA GLY A 45 -8.15 -6.07 1.55
C GLY A 45 -6.70 -5.70 1.42
N PHE A 46 -6.22 -5.41 0.21
CA PHE A 46 -4.85 -4.94 0.02
C PHE A 46 -4.77 -4.00 -1.16
N GLY A 47 -3.68 -3.28 -1.21
CA GLY A 47 -3.46 -2.32 -2.29
C GLY A 47 -2.02 -1.91 -2.34
N PHE A 48 -1.75 -0.87 -3.11
CA PHE A 48 -0.39 -0.38 -3.31
C PHE A 48 -0.36 1.13 -3.21
N VAL A 49 0.72 1.64 -2.64
CA VAL A 49 0.96 3.08 -2.56
C VAL A 49 2.35 3.33 -3.11
N THR A 50 2.46 4.24 -4.06
CA THR A 50 3.74 4.57 -4.67
C THR A 50 4.13 5.99 -4.26
N TYR A 51 5.32 6.11 -3.70
CA TYR A 51 5.86 7.42 -3.33
C TYR A 51 6.87 7.87 -4.35
N THR A 52 6.94 9.18 -4.55
CA THR A 52 7.93 9.77 -5.43
C THR A 52 9.34 9.55 -4.90
N ASN A 53 9.49 9.64 -3.57
CA ASN A 53 10.79 9.50 -2.93
C ASN A 53 10.88 8.23 -2.12
N GLU A 54 11.99 7.53 -2.25
CA GLU A 54 12.20 6.29 -1.48
C GLU A 54 12.25 6.57 0.02
N GLU A 55 12.82 7.69 0.40
CA GLU A 55 12.91 8.02 1.82
C GLU A 55 11.55 8.17 2.45
N ASP A 56 10.62 8.78 1.73
CA ASP A 56 9.27 8.94 2.23
C ASP A 56 8.58 7.59 2.35
N ALA A 57 8.84 6.71 1.40
CA ALA A 57 8.27 5.37 1.44
C ALA A 57 8.79 4.59 2.64
N ASP A 58 10.09 4.70 2.90
CA ASP A 58 10.67 4.01 4.06
C ASP A 58 10.08 4.53 5.36
N LYS A 59 9.88 5.84 5.43
CA LYS A 59 9.26 6.43 6.60
C LYS A 59 7.83 5.92 6.77
N ALA A 60 7.10 5.82 5.67
CA ALA A 60 5.73 5.34 5.72
C ALA A 60 5.66 3.90 6.20
N ILE A 61 6.59 3.06 5.77
CA ILE A 61 6.64 1.69 6.26
C ILE A 61 6.81 1.68 7.77
N ALA A 62 7.76 2.46 8.26
CA ALA A 62 8.05 2.49 9.69
C ALA A 62 6.87 3.01 10.51
N GLU A 63 6.14 3.98 9.96
CA GLU A 63 5.07 4.64 10.71
C GLU A 63 3.73 3.95 10.55
N MET A 64 3.47 3.36 9.40
CA MET A 64 2.14 2.80 9.13
C MET A 64 2.03 1.31 9.37
N GLU A 65 3.15 0.62 9.50
CA GLU A 65 3.09 -0.80 9.80
C GLU A 65 2.45 -1.00 11.16
N GLY A 66 1.36 -1.75 11.20
CA GLY A 66 0.65 -2.00 12.44
C GLY A 66 -0.29 -0.88 12.87
N LYS A 67 -0.37 0.19 12.08
CA LYS A 67 -1.23 1.30 12.45
C LYS A 67 -2.68 1.00 12.04
N GLU A 68 -3.61 1.38 12.89
CA GLU A 68 -5.01 1.15 12.60
C GLU A 68 -5.56 2.13 11.59
N LEU A 69 -6.27 1.62 10.61
CA LEU A 69 -7.00 2.44 9.66
C LEU A 69 -8.38 1.81 9.50
N ASP A 70 -9.39 2.58 9.84
CA ASP A 70 -10.78 2.13 9.76
C ASP A 70 -10.99 0.85 10.58
N GLY A 71 -10.33 0.78 11.73
CA GLY A 71 -10.53 -0.33 12.66
C GLY A 71 -9.70 -1.57 12.41
N ARG A 72 -8.78 -1.53 11.45
CA ARG A 72 -7.93 -2.68 11.17
C ARG A 72 -6.46 -2.25 11.10
N GLU A 73 -5.61 -3.10 11.64
CA GLU A 73 -4.17 -2.84 11.58
C GLU A 73 -3.63 -3.11 10.19
N LEU A 74 -2.94 -2.14 9.64
CA LEU A 74 -2.37 -2.29 8.31
C LEU A 74 -1.08 -3.08 8.34
N LYS A 75 -0.83 -3.80 7.25
CA LYS A 75 0.43 -4.45 7.01
C LYS A 75 1.11 -3.71 5.87
N VAL A 76 2.25 -3.10 6.13
CA VAL A 76 2.92 -2.27 5.15
C VAL A 76 4.32 -2.82 4.91
N ASN A 77 4.61 -3.13 3.65
CA ASN A 77 5.90 -3.64 3.26
C ASN A 77 6.29 -3.07 1.93
N GLU A 78 7.56 -3.15 1.60
CA GLU A 78 8.00 -2.75 0.28
C GLU A 78 7.46 -3.74 -0.75
N ALA A 79 6.80 -3.21 -1.78
CA ALA A 79 6.31 -4.05 -2.86
C ALA A 79 7.41 -4.21 -3.89
N ARG A 80 7.86 -5.43 -4.09
CA ARG A 80 8.87 -5.66 -5.08
C ARG A 80 8.23 -6.07 -6.36
N PRO A 81 8.72 -5.58 -7.48
CA PRO A 81 8.17 -6.02 -8.75
C PRO A 81 8.44 -7.49 -8.91
N PRO A 82 7.56 -8.19 -9.58
CA PRO A 82 7.81 -9.60 -9.85
C PRO A 82 9.06 -9.74 -10.67
N ARG A 83 10.05 -10.48 -10.20
CA ARG A 83 11.22 -10.71 -10.90
C ARG A 83 11.16 -12.00 -11.50
N PRO A 84 11.60 -12.11 -12.61
CA PRO A 84 11.69 -13.44 -13.17
C PRO A 84 12.68 -14.16 -12.36
N ARG A 85 12.48 -14.91 -11.69
CA ARG A 85 13.35 -15.49 -10.90
C ARG A 85 13.59 -16.70 -11.00
N ASN A 86 14.00 -16.91 -11.15
CA ASN A 86 14.18 -17.96 -11.22
C ASN A 86 14.38 -18.61 -10.22
N THR A 87 14.25 -18.69 -9.74
CA THR A 87 14.32 -19.17 -8.91
C THR A 87 14.59 -19.70 -8.31
N ASP A 88 14.76 -19.86 -8.06
CA ASP A 88 15.10 -20.29 -7.39
C ASP A 88 14.70 -21.05 -6.71
N TYR A 89 14.39 -21.56 -6.71
CA TYR A 89 13.97 -22.37 -6.13
C TYR A 89 13.83 -23.12 -6.62
#